data_c13329669589ebbbf6fa71b0ea1b12aa
#
_entry.id   c13329669589ebbbf6fa71b0ea1b12aa
#
_cell.length_a   1.000
_cell.length_b   1.000
_cell.length_c   1.000
_cell.angle_alpha   90.00
_cell.angle_beta   90.00
_cell.angle_gamma   90.00
#
_symmetry.space_group_name_H-M   'P 1'
#
loop_
_entity.id
_entity.type
_entity.pdbx_description
1 polymer ?
#
loop_
_entity_poly.entity_id
_entity_poly.type
_entity_poly.pdbx_seq_one_letter_code
_entity_poly.pdbx_strand_id
1 'polypeptide(L)'
;MKKILLFLLMGCMLAACSEKPSGPYVVAHRGYWKTDGSAQNSISSLQNAGRIGAYGSEFDVNLTADGQLVVNHDFTYHGLEIAATDFATLHDPSLTLANGELIPTLDEYFEASLAYPGMKLVYELKSKGEPEYEALALPATVEAINRHGVASRIEFISFSLSACVEFAKLMPDNVVEYLGGEIAPAELHEMGITGIDYEYPVFYEHPEWIEEAHKLGMVVNTWTVNKEEDMRKLLELGVDQITTNEPELAQRLIAEIK
;
A
#
# COMPACT_ATOMS: atom_id res chain seq x y z
N MET A 1 33.23 43.16 39.87
CA MET A 1 32.91 41.71 39.95
C MET A 1 31.57 41.48 39.28
N LYS A 2 31.55 41.05 38.00
CA LYS A 2 30.31 40.80 37.22
C LYS A 2 29.99 39.31 37.36
N LYS A 3 28.84 38.95 37.95
CA LYS A 3 28.30 37.61 38.02
C LYS A 3 27.66 37.24 36.67
N ILE A 4 28.23 36.27 35.97
CA ILE A 4 27.65 35.68 34.76
C ILE A 4 26.67 34.62 35.24
N LEU A 5 25.38 34.82 34.93
CA LEU A 5 24.29 33.88 35.18
C LEU A 5 24.17 32.95 33.94
N LEU A 6 24.56 31.70 34.11
CA LEU A 6 24.49 30.68 33.08
C LEU A 6 23.06 30.09 33.09
N PHE A 7 22.24 30.40 32.09
CA PHE A 7 20.95 29.76 31.91
C PHE A 7 21.16 28.43 31.17
N LEU A 8 21.00 27.30 31.89
CA LEU A 8 20.87 25.98 31.29
C LEU A 8 19.47 25.88 30.64
N LEU A 9 19.40 25.93 29.31
CA LEU A 9 18.21 25.54 28.56
C LEU A 9 18.15 24.01 28.54
N MET A 10 17.29 23.44 29.39
CA MET A 10 16.95 22.03 29.38
C MET A 10 15.89 21.84 28.27
N GLY A 11 16.37 21.43 27.09
CA GLY A 11 15.48 21.07 25.98
C GLY A 11 14.69 19.81 26.32
N CYS A 12 13.41 19.95 26.65
CA CYS A 12 12.48 18.82 26.63
C CYS A 12 12.35 18.36 25.18
N MET A 13 13.00 17.23 24.83
CA MET A 13 12.58 16.44 23.68
C MET A 13 11.19 15.86 24.02
N LEU A 14 10.16 16.49 23.49
CA LEU A 14 8.84 15.87 23.38
C LEU A 14 9.01 14.75 22.35
N ALA A 15 9.15 13.50 22.84
CA ALA A 15 8.88 12.36 22.01
C ALA A 15 7.42 12.48 21.57
N ALA A 16 7.21 12.81 20.30
CA ALA A 16 5.91 12.66 19.67
C ALA A 16 5.60 11.16 19.68
N CYS A 17 4.80 10.71 20.67
CA CYS A 17 4.08 9.45 20.51
C CYS A 17 3.20 9.63 19.28
N SER A 18 3.57 9.05 18.15
CA SER A 18 2.64 8.82 17.08
C SER A 18 1.57 7.90 17.66
N GLU A 19 0.37 8.42 17.89
CA GLU A 19 -0.78 7.58 18.22
C GLU A 19 -0.91 6.59 17.07
N LYS A 20 -0.81 5.27 17.40
CA LYS A 20 -1.12 4.22 16.43
C LYS A 20 -2.52 4.47 15.88
N PRO A 21 -2.74 4.31 14.58
CA PRO A 21 -4.07 4.36 14.04
C PRO A 21 -4.98 3.43 14.83
N SER A 22 -6.14 3.91 15.25
CA SER A 22 -7.11 3.12 16.03
C SER A 22 -7.87 2.16 15.12
N GLY A 23 -7.14 1.22 14.43
CA GLY A 23 -7.75 0.19 13.57
C GLY A 23 -8.77 -0.68 14.29
N PRO A 24 -9.28 -1.74 13.66
CA PRO A 24 -8.90 -2.24 12.33
C PRO A 24 -9.48 -1.42 11.18
N TYR A 25 -8.80 -1.45 10.04
CA TYR A 25 -9.14 -0.72 8.83
C TYR A 25 -9.38 -1.63 7.63
N VAL A 26 -10.13 -1.14 6.64
CA VAL A 26 -10.42 -1.86 5.41
C VAL A 26 -9.67 -1.24 4.23
N VAL A 27 -8.87 -2.06 3.56
CA VAL A 27 -8.22 -1.74 2.29
C VAL A 27 -8.94 -2.46 1.16
N ALA A 28 -9.37 -1.72 0.15
CA ALA A 28 -10.03 -2.29 -1.03
C ALA A 28 -8.96 -2.82 -2.00
N HIS A 29 -8.84 -4.15 -2.13
CA HIS A 29 -7.89 -4.85 -2.99
C HIS A 29 -8.13 -4.54 -4.46
N ARG A 30 -7.17 -3.90 -5.13
CA ARG A 30 -7.25 -3.37 -6.52
C ARG A 30 -8.42 -2.40 -6.71
N GLY A 31 -8.72 -1.61 -5.66
CA GLY A 31 -9.91 -0.79 -5.55
C GLY A 31 -11.18 -1.59 -5.26
N TYR A 32 -12.34 -0.90 -5.17
CA TYR A 32 -13.62 -1.60 -5.05
C TYR A 32 -14.21 -1.89 -6.43
N TRP A 33 -13.73 -2.96 -7.04
CA TRP A 33 -14.01 -3.32 -8.41
C TRP A 33 -15.24 -4.23 -8.60
N LYS A 34 -15.72 -4.90 -7.54
CA LYS A 34 -16.92 -5.78 -7.61
C LYS A 34 -18.22 -4.99 -7.64
N THR A 35 -18.29 -3.97 -8.47
CA THR A 35 -19.47 -3.13 -8.70
C THR A 35 -19.70 -2.99 -10.20
N ASP A 36 -20.95 -2.72 -10.61
CA ASP A 36 -21.30 -2.53 -12.01
C ASP A 36 -20.47 -1.41 -12.66
N GLY A 37 -19.91 -1.69 -13.83
CA GLY A 37 -19.10 -0.73 -14.60
C GLY A 37 -17.68 -0.52 -14.04
N SER A 38 -17.19 -1.39 -13.16
CA SER A 38 -15.85 -1.32 -12.58
C SER A 38 -14.99 -2.52 -12.96
N ALA A 39 -13.67 -2.37 -12.85
CA ALA A 39 -12.68 -3.43 -13.04
C ALA A 39 -11.54 -3.28 -12.03
N GLN A 40 -10.79 -4.36 -11.80
CA GLN A 40 -9.58 -4.30 -10.96
C GLN A 40 -8.61 -3.25 -11.50
N ASN A 41 -7.98 -2.48 -10.60
CA ASN A 41 -6.97 -1.49 -10.96
C ASN A 41 -7.46 -0.37 -11.90
N SER A 42 -8.78 -0.16 -12.01
CA SER A 42 -9.38 0.91 -12.81
C SER A 42 -9.56 2.20 -12.02
N ILE A 43 -9.72 3.31 -12.71
CA ILE A 43 -10.09 4.59 -12.07
C ILE A 43 -11.44 4.45 -11.37
N SER A 44 -12.39 3.75 -11.96
CA SER A 44 -13.71 3.51 -11.33
C SER A 44 -13.60 2.71 -10.03
N SER A 45 -12.70 1.72 -9.94
CA SER A 45 -12.53 0.94 -8.70
C SER A 45 -11.94 1.78 -7.56
N LEU A 46 -10.95 2.64 -7.84
CA LEU A 46 -10.44 3.63 -6.91
C LEU A 46 -11.57 4.54 -6.39
N GLN A 47 -12.35 5.11 -7.32
CA GLN A 47 -13.45 6.01 -6.97
C GLN A 47 -14.52 5.31 -6.14
N ASN A 48 -14.83 4.04 -6.44
CA ASN A 48 -15.79 3.26 -5.65
C ASN A 48 -15.28 3.01 -4.24
N ALA A 49 -13.99 2.68 -4.05
CA ALA A 49 -13.38 2.57 -2.72
C ALA A 49 -13.52 3.89 -1.93
N GLY A 50 -13.27 5.02 -2.58
CA GLY A 50 -13.45 6.34 -1.96
C GLY A 50 -14.92 6.65 -1.62
N ARG A 51 -15.88 6.27 -2.47
CA ARG A 51 -17.31 6.51 -2.23
C ARG A 51 -17.87 5.75 -1.02
N ILE A 52 -17.38 4.53 -0.77
CA ILE A 52 -17.79 3.76 0.42
C ILE A 52 -16.99 4.14 1.67
N GLY A 53 -16.06 5.08 1.58
CA GLY A 53 -15.22 5.49 2.70
C GLY A 53 -14.28 4.40 3.18
N ALA A 54 -13.72 3.59 2.28
CA ALA A 54 -12.65 2.66 2.62
C ALA A 54 -11.45 3.44 3.17
N TYR A 55 -10.72 2.85 4.14
CA TYR A 55 -9.49 3.44 4.66
C TYR A 55 -8.45 3.61 3.56
N GLY A 56 -8.26 2.58 2.74
CA GLY A 56 -7.31 2.58 1.64
C GLY A 56 -7.86 1.91 0.38
N SER A 57 -7.29 2.30 -0.75
CA SER A 57 -7.38 1.59 -2.02
C SER A 57 -6.01 1.03 -2.35
N GLU A 58 -5.91 -0.28 -2.44
CA GLU A 58 -4.70 -0.94 -2.91
C GLU A 58 -4.72 -0.99 -4.44
N PHE A 59 -3.55 -0.90 -5.06
CA PHE A 59 -3.36 -0.95 -6.51
C PHE A 59 -1.92 -1.32 -6.88
N ASP A 60 -1.77 -1.98 -8.02
CA ASP A 60 -0.53 -2.57 -8.51
C ASP A 60 0.12 -1.70 -9.59
N VAL A 61 1.41 -1.44 -9.50
CA VAL A 61 2.12 -0.56 -10.45
C VAL A 61 3.29 -1.27 -11.11
N ASN A 62 3.34 -1.15 -12.43
CA ASN A 62 4.42 -1.61 -13.30
C ASN A 62 5.05 -0.43 -14.05
N LEU A 63 6.33 -0.58 -14.44
CA LEU A 63 7.04 0.36 -15.29
C LEU A 63 7.10 -0.19 -16.73
N THR A 64 6.76 0.64 -17.72
CA THR A 64 6.86 0.29 -19.16
C THR A 64 8.27 0.43 -19.68
N ALA A 65 8.53 -0.06 -20.90
CA ALA A 65 9.85 0.03 -21.55
C ALA A 65 10.33 1.47 -21.74
N ASP A 66 9.42 2.40 -21.97
CA ASP A 66 9.69 3.84 -22.13
C ASP A 66 9.58 4.66 -20.84
N GLY A 67 9.47 3.97 -19.66
CA GLY A 67 9.54 4.59 -18.35
C GLY A 67 8.24 5.20 -17.82
N GLN A 68 7.09 4.84 -18.41
CA GLN A 68 5.77 5.23 -17.87
C GLN A 68 5.32 4.25 -16.79
N LEU A 69 4.89 4.76 -15.63
CA LEU A 69 4.24 3.95 -14.60
C LEU A 69 2.77 3.74 -14.95
N VAL A 70 2.33 2.47 -14.96
CA VAL A 70 0.95 2.06 -15.29
C VAL A 70 0.37 1.19 -14.19
N VAL A 71 -0.96 1.21 -14.02
CA VAL A 71 -1.65 0.48 -12.96
C VAL A 71 -2.24 -0.82 -13.52
N ASN A 72 -1.61 -1.95 -13.18
CA ASN A 72 -2.01 -3.29 -13.61
C ASN A 72 -1.37 -4.35 -12.70
N HIS A 73 -2.13 -5.40 -12.33
CA HIS A 73 -1.62 -6.44 -11.43
C HIS A 73 -0.54 -7.34 -12.06
N ASP A 74 -0.81 -7.84 -13.27
CA ASP A 74 0.10 -8.79 -13.90
C ASP A 74 1.29 -8.06 -14.55
N PHE A 75 2.41 -8.76 -14.70
CA PHE A 75 3.55 -8.26 -15.48
C PHE A 75 3.26 -8.18 -16.98
N THR A 76 2.10 -8.69 -17.40
CA THR A 76 1.63 -8.64 -18.79
C THR A 76 0.25 -7.97 -18.86
N TYR A 77 -0.01 -7.31 -19.99
CA TYR A 77 -1.32 -6.73 -20.31
C TYR A 77 -1.72 -7.18 -21.72
N HIS A 78 -2.86 -7.86 -21.85
CA HIS A 78 -3.29 -8.49 -23.12
C HIS A 78 -2.21 -9.35 -23.81
N GLY A 79 -1.37 -10.04 -23.01
CA GLY A 79 -0.28 -10.90 -23.50
C GLY A 79 1.01 -10.15 -23.87
N LEU A 80 1.05 -8.82 -23.71
CA LEU A 80 2.22 -7.98 -23.88
C LEU A 80 2.96 -7.85 -22.53
N GLU A 81 4.27 -8.10 -22.48
CA GLU A 81 5.08 -7.86 -21.30
C GLU A 81 5.24 -6.35 -21.07
N ILE A 82 4.75 -5.83 -19.94
CA ILE A 82 4.70 -4.38 -19.69
C ILE A 82 6.09 -3.77 -19.69
N ALA A 83 7.05 -4.38 -19.01
CA ALA A 83 8.43 -3.86 -18.93
C ALA A 83 9.19 -3.89 -20.28
N ALA A 84 8.68 -4.63 -21.27
CA ALA A 84 9.27 -4.71 -22.62
C ALA A 84 8.43 -3.97 -23.67
N THR A 85 7.37 -3.27 -23.30
CA THR A 85 6.42 -2.63 -24.22
C THR A 85 6.30 -1.14 -23.90
N ASP A 86 6.32 -0.27 -24.92
CA ASP A 86 6.09 1.16 -24.79
C ASP A 86 4.63 1.45 -24.37
N PHE A 87 4.42 2.48 -23.56
CA PHE A 87 3.11 2.89 -23.07
C PHE A 87 2.09 3.10 -24.20
N ALA A 88 2.47 3.74 -25.29
CA ALA A 88 1.59 4.00 -26.42
C ALA A 88 0.98 2.72 -27.03
N THR A 89 1.69 1.59 -26.96
CA THR A 89 1.18 0.28 -27.41
C THR A 89 0.21 -0.32 -26.38
N LEU A 90 0.50 -0.21 -25.08
CA LEU A 90 -0.36 -0.71 -24.02
C LEU A 90 -1.66 0.12 -23.90
N HIS A 91 -1.60 1.40 -24.24
CA HIS A 91 -2.73 2.34 -24.18
C HIS A 91 -3.52 2.42 -25.48
N ASP A 92 -3.39 1.42 -26.36
CA ASP A 92 -4.20 1.33 -27.59
C ASP A 92 -5.67 1.16 -27.25
N PRO A 93 -6.60 1.91 -27.89
CA PRO A 93 -8.05 1.82 -27.62
C PRO A 93 -8.69 0.44 -27.81
N SER A 94 -8.01 -0.49 -28.49
CA SER A 94 -8.45 -1.88 -28.62
C SER A 94 -8.11 -2.74 -27.40
N LEU A 95 -7.21 -2.27 -26.53
CA LEU A 95 -6.76 -2.95 -25.31
C LEU A 95 -7.38 -2.26 -24.09
N THR A 96 -8.48 -2.82 -23.58
CA THR A 96 -9.23 -2.23 -22.47
C THR A 96 -9.28 -3.17 -21.26
N LEU A 97 -9.45 -2.59 -20.07
CA LEU A 97 -9.85 -3.33 -18.88
C LEU A 97 -11.25 -3.94 -19.09
N ALA A 98 -11.66 -4.83 -18.20
CA ALA A 98 -12.94 -5.54 -18.30
C ALA A 98 -14.18 -4.62 -18.33
N ASN A 99 -14.06 -3.39 -17.84
CA ASN A 99 -15.11 -2.37 -17.84
C ASN A 99 -15.02 -1.39 -19.02
N GLY A 100 -14.07 -1.57 -19.93
CA GLY A 100 -13.86 -0.71 -21.10
C GLY A 100 -12.96 0.50 -20.88
N GLU A 101 -12.46 0.73 -19.65
CA GLU A 101 -11.42 1.73 -19.41
C GLU A 101 -10.09 1.29 -20.04
N LEU A 102 -9.25 2.23 -20.41
CA LEU A 102 -7.87 1.96 -20.79
C LEU A 102 -7.02 1.67 -19.52
N ILE A 103 -5.87 1.04 -19.70
CA ILE A 103 -4.90 0.88 -18.61
C ILE A 103 -4.52 2.27 -18.07
N PRO A 104 -4.74 2.57 -16.79
CA PRO A 104 -4.43 3.89 -16.25
C PRO A 104 -2.92 4.09 -16.08
N THR A 105 -2.46 5.31 -16.27
CA THR A 105 -1.16 5.73 -15.76
C THR A 105 -1.24 5.97 -14.25
N LEU A 106 -0.10 5.93 -13.56
CA LEU A 106 -0.01 6.30 -12.16
C LEU A 106 -0.44 7.75 -11.92
N ASP A 107 -0.11 8.65 -12.86
CA ASP A 107 -0.49 10.06 -12.78
C ASP A 107 -2.02 10.22 -12.81
N GLU A 108 -2.72 9.55 -13.74
CA GLU A 108 -4.19 9.56 -13.82
C GLU A 108 -4.82 8.97 -12.55
N TYR A 109 -4.22 7.91 -11.99
CA TYR A 109 -4.68 7.28 -10.77
C TYR A 109 -4.55 8.21 -9.56
N PHE A 110 -3.40 8.88 -9.42
CA PHE A 110 -3.20 9.88 -8.38
C PHE A 110 -4.11 11.08 -8.54
N GLU A 111 -4.31 11.61 -9.75
CA GLU A 111 -5.22 12.71 -10.02
C GLU A 111 -6.65 12.35 -9.60
N ALA A 112 -7.15 11.17 -9.99
CA ALA A 112 -8.47 10.69 -9.60
C ALA A 112 -8.61 10.53 -8.07
N SER A 113 -7.53 10.18 -7.37
CA SER A 113 -7.49 10.01 -5.91
C SER A 113 -7.68 11.31 -5.14
N LEU A 114 -7.41 12.48 -5.75
CA LEU A 114 -7.52 13.79 -5.09
C LEU A 114 -8.96 14.11 -4.67
N ALA A 115 -9.96 13.49 -5.29
CA ALA A 115 -11.36 13.60 -4.88
C ALA A 115 -11.64 12.96 -3.49
N TYR A 116 -10.72 12.13 -2.98
CA TYR A 116 -10.87 11.38 -1.74
C TYR A 116 -9.64 11.59 -0.81
N PRO A 117 -9.40 12.81 -0.32
CA PRO A 117 -8.14 13.18 0.34
C PRO A 117 -7.89 12.43 1.67
N GLY A 118 -8.92 11.85 2.28
CA GLY A 118 -8.81 11.05 3.50
C GLY A 118 -8.48 9.57 3.27
N MET A 119 -8.52 9.09 2.01
CA MET A 119 -8.26 7.69 1.69
C MET A 119 -6.77 7.46 1.47
N LYS A 120 -6.22 6.41 2.07
CA LYS A 120 -4.85 5.95 1.81
C LYS A 120 -4.72 5.32 0.43
N LEU A 121 -3.53 5.37 -0.11
CA LEU A 121 -3.12 4.80 -1.38
C LEU A 121 -2.10 3.71 -1.08
N VAL A 122 -2.55 2.46 -1.03
CA VAL A 122 -1.69 1.30 -0.76
C VAL A 122 -1.09 0.87 -2.09
N TYR A 123 0.14 1.27 -2.31
CA TYR A 123 0.88 1.18 -3.57
C TYR A 123 1.71 -0.11 -3.61
N GLU A 124 1.37 -1.07 -4.46
CA GLU A 124 2.23 -2.22 -4.73
C GLU A 124 3.19 -1.92 -5.90
N LEU A 125 4.50 -1.94 -5.64
CA LEU A 125 5.45 -2.03 -6.74
C LEU A 125 5.55 -3.48 -7.20
N LYS A 126 5.16 -3.74 -8.44
CA LYS A 126 5.35 -5.03 -9.10
C LYS A 126 6.80 -5.15 -9.53
N SER A 127 7.60 -5.83 -8.73
CA SER A 127 9.01 -6.13 -9.00
C SER A 127 9.30 -7.60 -8.66
N LYS A 128 10.21 -8.20 -9.45
CA LYS A 128 10.75 -9.53 -9.20
C LYS A 128 12.12 -9.45 -8.49
N GLY A 129 12.50 -8.27 -8.03
CA GLY A 129 13.80 -8.02 -7.40
C GLY A 129 14.93 -7.79 -8.41
N GLU A 130 14.61 -7.40 -9.66
CA GLU A 130 15.62 -7.08 -10.67
C GLU A 130 16.20 -5.68 -10.41
N PRO A 131 17.52 -5.55 -10.08
CA PRO A 131 18.12 -4.26 -9.71
C PRO A 131 18.00 -3.17 -10.78
N GLU A 132 18.12 -3.54 -12.06
CA GLU A 132 18.02 -2.59 -13.18
C GLU A 132 16.60 -2.01 -13.31
N TYR A 133 15.58 -2.85 -13.10
CA TYR A 133 14.18 -2.42 -13.11
C TYR A 133 13.90 -1.49 -11.91
N GLU A 134 14.29 -1.92 -10.71
CA GLU A 134 14.08 -1.13 -9.49
C GLU A 134 14.80 0.20 -9.51
N ALA A 135 16.01 0.26 -10.08
CA ALA A 135 16.77 1.51 -10.23
C ALA A 135 16.05 2.56 -11.10
N LEU A 136 15.11 2.14 -11.95
CA LEU A 136 14.26 3.03 -12.76
C LEU A 136 12.90 3.27 -12.09
N ALA A 137 12.25 2.22 -11.60
CA ALA A 137 10.89 2.28 -11.08
C ALA A 137 10.79 3.07 -9.76
N LEU A 138 11.73 2.88 -8.82
CA LEU A 138 11.70 3.55 -7.52
C LEU A 138 11.79 5.08 -7.61
N PRO A 139 12.79 5.66 -8.31
CA PRO A 139 12.85 7.11 -8.47
C PRO A 139 11.66 7.69 -9.24
N ALA A 140 11.17 7.00 -10.28
CA ALA A 140 9.99 7.43 -11.03
C ALA A 140 8.74 7.47 -10.15
N THR A 141 8.58 6.48 -9.25
CA THR A 141 7.49 6.44 -8.26
C THR A 141 7.57 7.62 -7.31
N VAL A 142 8.74 7.88 -6.70
CA VAL A 142 8.93 9.00 -5.76
C VAL A 142 8.69 10.34 -6.46
N GLU A 143 9.12 10.49 -7.71
CA GLU A 143 8.87 11.70 -8.50
C GLU A 143 7.36 11.91 -8.73
N ALA A 144 6.62 10.87 -9.13
CA ALA A 144 5.17 10.95 -9.33
C ALA A 144 4.44 11.32 -8.04
N ILE A 145 4.79 10.69 -6.90
CA ILE A 145 4.24 11.00 -5.57
C ILE A 145 4.42 12.47 -5.20
N ASN A 146 5.64 12.98 -5.39
CA ASN A 146 5.98 14.38 -5.09
C ASN A 146 5.26 15.35 -6.03
N ARG A 147 5.16 15.04 -7.32
CA ARG A 147 4.48 15.85 -8.33
C ARG A 147 2.99 16.04 -8.01
N HIS A 148 2.32 15.00 -7.53
CA HIS A 148 0.90 15.03 -7.15
C HIS A 148 0.64 15.43 -5.68
N GLY A 149 1.68 15.56 -4.86
CA GLY A 149 1.55 15.96 -3.46
C GLY A 149 0.81 14.93 -2.58
N VAL A 150 0.89 13.64 -2.93
CA VAL A 150 0.15 12.56 -2.24
C VAL A 150 0.98 11.81 -1.20
N ALA A 151 2.22 12.23 -0.93
CA ALA A 151 3.18 11.53 -0.09
C ALA A 151 2.60 11.06 1.26
N SER A 152 1.88 11.93 1.99
CA SER A 152 1.31 11.58 3.31
C SER A 152 0.21 10.51 3.27
N ARG A 153 -0.25 10.15 2.08
CA ARG A 153 -1.32 9.16 1.86
C ARG A 153 -0.79 7.80 1.40
N ILE A 154 0.46 7.72 0.97
CA ILE A 154 1.05 6.48 0.44
C ILE A 154 1.41 5.52 1.57
N GLU A 155 1.04 4.27 1.41
CA GLU A 155 1.57 3.10 2.09
C GLU A 155 2.14 2.18 1.01
N PHE A 156 3.40 1.76 1.15
CA PHE A 156 4.08 0.93 0.14
C PHE A 156 4.01 -0.53 0.52
N ILE A 157 3.74 -1.37 -0.46
CA ILE A 157 3.82 -2.81 -0.35
C ILE A 157 4.62 -3.39 -1.52
N SER A 158 5.35 -4.47 -1.33
CA SER A 158 6.01 -5.22 -2.41
C SER A 158 6.42 -6.62 -1.96
N PHE A 159 6.44 -7.55 -2.92
CA PHE A 159 7.11 -8.85 -2.76
C PHE A 159 8.64 -8.75 -2.91
N SER A 160 9.15 -7.65 -3.43
CA SER A 160 10.59 -7.40 -3.50
C SER A 160 11.09 -6.78 -2.19
N LEU A 161 11.88 -7.56 -1.45
CA LEU A 161 12.51 -7.09 -0.22
C LEU A 161 13.45 -5.90 -0.47
N SER A 162 14.19 -5.92 -1.59
CA SER A 162 15.07 -4.80 -1.97
C SER A 162 14.28 -3.51 -2.22
N ALA A 163 13.14 -3.61 -2.91
CA ALA A 163 12.26 -2.46 -3.12
C ALA A 163 11.70 -1.89 -1.81
N CYS A 164 11.27 -2.76 -0.87
CA CYS A 164 10.82 -2.33 0.46
C CYS A 164 11.91 -1.59 1.23
N VAL A 165 13.13 -2.14 1.26
CA VAL A 165 14.28 -1.50 1.93
C VAL A 165 14.61 -0.14 1.31
N GLU A 166 14.54 -0.02 -0.01
CA GLU A 166 14.82 1.25 -0.69
C GLU A 166 13.66 2.26 -0.50
N PHE A 167 12.39 1.86 -0.53
CA PHE A 167 11.28 2.76 -0.18
C PHE A 167 11.39 3.28 1.25
N ALA A 168 11.76 2.45 2.23
CA ALA A 168 11.97 2.87 3.61
C ALA A 168 13.05 3.95 3.75
N LYS A 169 14.08 3.94 2.88
CA LYS A 169 15.12 4.96 2.84
C LYS A 169 14.69 6.23 2.10
N LEU A 170 13.99 6.07 0.96
CA LEU A 170 13.57 7.19 0.11
C LEU A 170 12.38 7.96 0.70
N MET A 171 11.51 7.28 1.43
CA MET A 171 10.26 7.80 1.99
C MET A 171 10.10 7.40 3.47
N PRO A 172 11.01 7.85 4.36
CA PRO A 172 11.11 7.36 5.75
C PRO A 172 9.91 7.69 6.64
N ASP A 173 9.05 8.61 6.22
CA ASP A 173 7.81 8.97 6.94
C ASP A 173 6.60 8.11 6.51
N ASN A 174 6.77 7.23 5.52
CA ASN A 174 5.72 6.38 5.01
C ASN A 174 5.78 4.97 5.60
N VAL A 175 4.61 4.33 5.69
CA VAL A 175 4.54 2.90 5.99
C VAL A 175 5.07 2.12 4.80
N VAL A 176 5.93 1.14 5.06
CA VAL A 176 6.45 0.18 4.09
C VAL A 176 6.25 -1.21 4.64
N GLU A 177 5.54 -2.06 3.92
CA GLU A 177 5.19 -3.41 4.32
C GLU A 177 5.71 -4.43 3.31
N TYR A 178 6.24 -5.55 3.82
CA TYR A 178 6.71 -6.65 2.99
C TYR A 178 5.61 -7.70 2.80
N LEU A 179 5.47 -8.23 1.57
CA LEU A 179 4.40 -9.16 1.18
C LEU A 179 4.79 -10.65 1.26
N GLY A 180 6.08 -10.99 1.36
CA GLY A 180 6.58 -12.36 1.13
C GLY A 180 6.07 -13.41 2.10
N GLY A 181 5.90 -13.09 3.38
CA GLY A 181 5.34 -14.00 4.38
C GLY A 181 6.33 -14.93 5.09
N GLU A 182 7.59 -14.97 4.66
CA GLU A 182 8.60 -15.91 5.17
C GLU A 182 9.57 -15.30 6.18
N ILE A 183 9.54 -13.97 6.38
CA ILE A 183 10.48 -13.24 7.26
C ILE A 183 9.76 -12.77 8.52
N ALA A 184 10.34 -13.03 9.69
CA ALA A 184 9.78 -12.58 10.96
C ALA A 184 9.82 -11.04 11.10
N PRO A 185 8.85 -10.41 11.82
CA PRO A 185 8.77 -8.97 11.97
C PRO A 185 10.06 -8.32 12.49
N ALA A 186 10.77 -8.96 13.44
CA ALA A 186 12.01 -8.43 14.00
C ALA A 186 13.10 -8.25 12.93
N GLU A 187 13.25 -9.20 12.01
CA GLU A 187 14.24 -9.11 10.93
C GLU A 187 13.91 -7.98 9.96
N LEU A 188 12.63 -7.81 9.58
CA LEU A 188 12.20 -6.70 8.72
C LEU A 188 12.37 -5.34 9.39
N HIS A 189 12.10 -5.26 10.69
CA HIS A 189 12.29 -4.05 11.46
C HIS A 189 13.77 -3.60 11.50
N GLU A 190 14.71 -4.55 11.61
CA GLU A 190 16.16 -4.27 11.53
C GLU A 190 16.57 -3.71 10.15
N MET A 191 15.83 -4.02 9.09
CA MET A 191 16.05 -3.48 7.74
C MET A 191 15.37 -2.12 7.52
N GLY A 192 14.63 -1.60 8.51
CA GLY A 192 13.91 -0.33 8.45
C GLY A 192 12.50 -0.43 7.88
N ILE A 193 12.00 -1.65 7.63
CA ILE A 193 10.63 -1.90 7.17
C ILE A 193 9.67 -1.72 8.36
N THR A 194 8.53 -1.08 8.13
CA THR A 194 7.64 -0.59 9.19
C THR A 194 6.31 -1.34 9.26
N GLY A 195 6.14 -2.39 8.47
CA GLY A 195 4.95 -3.24 8.51
C GLY A 195 5.15 -4.59 7.82
N ILE A 196 4.19 -5.46 8.04
CA ILE A 196 4.04 -6.73 7.35
C ILE A 196 2.64 -6.79 6.73
N ASP A 197 2.55 -7.17 5.45
CA ASP A 197 1.30 -7.40 4.73
C ASP A 197 1.31 -8.81 4.16
N TYR A 198 0.93 -9.78 4.98
CA TYR A 198 1.09 -11.19 4.64
C TYR A 198 -0.23 -11.84 4.24
N GLU A 199 -0.13 -12.86 3.38
CA GLU A 199 -1.27 -13.71 3.09
C GLU A 199 -1.83 -14.29 4.40
N TYR A 200 -3.14 -14.21 4.61
CA TYR A 200 -3.78 -14.49 5.90
C TYR A 200 -3.48 -15.88 6.52
N PRO A 201 -3.19 -16.97 5.77
CA PRO A 201 -2.79 -18.23 6.37
C PRO A 201 -1.49 -18.15 7.18
N VAL A 202 -0.58 -17.22 6.85
CA VAL A 202 0.66 -16.99 7.61
C VAL A 202 0.34 -16.63 9.06
N PHE A 203 -0.69 -15.80 9.29
CA PHE A 203 -1.10 -15.43 10.64
C PHE A 203 -1.85 -16.53 11.40
N TYR A 204 -2.29 -17.58 10.69
CA TYR A 204 -2.80 -18.81 11.35
C TYR A 204 -1.68 -19.73 11.79
N GLU A 205 -0.56 -19.72 11.07
CA GLU A 205 0.65 -20.49 11.39
C GLU A 205 1.53 -19.76 12.41
N HIS A 206 1.59 -18.42 12.34
CA HIS A 206 2.41 -17.53 13.15
C HIS A 206 1.58 -16.40 13.81
N PRO A 207 0.60 -16.72 14.66
CA PRO A 207 -0.23 -15.69 15.31
C PRO A 207 0.59 -14.78 16.22
N GLU A 208 1.74 -15.24 16.74
CA GLU A 208 2.68 -14.47 17.56
C GLU A 208 3.31 -13.30 16.81
N TRP A 209 3.39 -13.34 15.48
CA TRP A 209 3.98 -12.27 14.67
C TRP A 209 3.17 -10.98 14.71
N ILE A 210 1.86 -11.06 14.94
CA ILE A 210 1.02 -9.88 15.12
C ILE A 210 1.45 -9.10 16.36
N GLU A 211 1.57 -9.79 17.51
CA GLU A 211 2.01 -9.17 18.76
C GLU A 211 3.46 -8.68 18.67
N GLU A 212 4.34 -9.44 18.01
CA GLU A 212 5.74 -9.07 17.79
C GLU A 212 5.84 -7.79 16.98
N ALA A 213 5.14 -7.70 15.83
CA ALA A 213 5.08 -6.51 14.99
C ALA A 213 4.59 -5.29 15.79
N HIS A 214 3.52 -5.44 16.55
CA HIS A 214 2.99 -4.37 17.39
C HIS A 214 3.98 -3.88 18.45
N LYS A 215 4.74 -4.77 19.08
CA LYS A 215 5.81 -4.38 20.06
C LYS A 215 6.90 -3.55 19.40
N LEU A 216 7.16 -3.78 18.13
CA LEU A 216 8.13 -3.03 17.32
C LEU A 216 7.57 -1.75 16.70
N GLY A 217 6.25 -1.50 16.88
CA GLY A 217 5.57 -0.35 16.28
C GLY A 217 5.21 -0.52 14.81
N MET A 218 5.32 -1.74 14.27
CA MET A 218 4.99 -2.07 12.90
C MET A 218 3.49 -2.22 12.69
N VAL A 219 3.04 -1.94 11.45
CA VAL A 219 1.67 -2.19 10.98
C VAL A 219 1.52 -3.66 10.57
N VAL A 220 0.34 -4.23 10.82
CA VAL A 220 -0.01 -5.59 10.39
C VAL A 220 -1.22 -5.53 9.47
N ASN A 221 -0.97 -5.71 8.17
CA ASN A 221 -1.99 -5.88 7.13
C ASN A 221 -2.08 -7.34 6.69
N THR A 222 -3.17 -7.74 6.07
CA THR A 222 -3.34 -9.10 5.54
C THR A 222 -4.24 -9.15 4.32
N TRP A 223 -3.88 -10.01 3.34
CA TRP A 223 -4.55 -10.17 2.04
C TRP A 223 -4.72 -11.64 1.65
N THR A 224 -5.53 -12.00 0.65
CA THR A 224 -6.75 -11.29 0.25
C THR A 224 -7.90 -11.96 0.96
N VAL A 225 -8.45 -11.32 1.99
CA VAL A 225 -9.43 -11.92 2.90
C VAL A 225 -10.84 -11.63 2.41
N ASN A 226 -11.56 -12.63 1.90
CA ASN A 226 -12.87 -12.42 1.27
C ASN A 226 -14.03 -13.12 1.99
N LYS A 227 -13.72 -14.03 2.95
CA LYS A 227 -14.75 -14.76 3.69
C LYS A 227 -14.97 -14.13 5.08
N GLU A 228 -16.22 -14.03 5.48
CA GLU A 228 -16.60 -13.50 6.78
C GLU A 228 -15.91 -14.23 7.94
N GLU A 229 -15.81 -15.56 7.88
CA GLU A 229 -15.18 -16.38 8.92
C GLU A 229 -13.70 -16.00 9.10
N ASP A 230 -12.94 -15.88 7.99
CA ASP A 230 -11.53 -15.49 8.02
C ASP A 230 -11.37 -14.06 8.51
N MET A 231 -12.23 -13.11 8.06
CA MET A 231 -12.22 -11.73 8.54
C MET A 231 -12.40 -11.65 10.06
N ARG A 232 -13.43 -12.34 10.61
CA ARG A 232 -13.69 -12.35 12.05
C ARG A 232 -12.49 -12.88 12.83
N LYS A 233 -11.91 -13.99 12.38
CA LYS A 233 -10.76 -14.61 13.05
C LYS A 233 -9.54 -13.69 13.05
N LEU A 234 -9.24 -13.03 11.93
CA LEU A 234 -8.10 -12.10 11.82
C LEU A 234 -8.31 -10.84 12.65
N LEU A 235 -9.56 -10.33 12.72
CA LEU A 235 -9.93 -9.24 13.61
C LEU A 235 -9.75 -9.61 15.08
N GLU A 236 -10.11 -10.85 15.48
CA GLU A 236 -9.88 -11.38 16.83
C GLU A 236 -8.38 -11.55 17.15
N LEU A 237 -7.56 -11.91 16.14
CA LEU A 237 -6.11 -11.98 16.29
C LEU A 237 -5.46 -10.59 16.40
N GLY A 238 -6.16 -9.53 15.98
CA GLY A 238 -5.73 -8.15 16.19
C GLY A 238 -4.96 -7.54 15.03
N VAL A 239 -5.17 -7.97 13.77
CA VAL A 239 -4.59 -7.29 12.60
C VAL A 239 -5.06 -5.84 12.51
N ASP A 240 -4.20 -4.95 12.02
CA ASP A 240 -4.51 -3.52 11.91
C ASP A 240 -5.30 -3.21 10.63
N GLN A 241 -5.07 -3.98 9.56
CA GLN A 241 -5.70 -3.77 8.26
C GLN A 241 -6.12 -5.11 7.63
N ILE A 242 -7.22 -5.08 6.88
CA ILE A 242 -7.69 -6.19 6.05
C ILE A 242 -7.82 -5.71 4.61
N THR A 243 -6.99 -6.27 3.71
CA THR A 243 -7.08 -6.08 2.27
C THR A 243 -8.02 -7.13 1.68
N THR A 244 -9.10 -6.66 1.03
CA THR A 244 -10.21 -7.52 0.61
C THR A 244 -10.89 -7.06 -0.68
N ASN A 245 -11.49 -8.03 -1.41
CA ASN A 245 -12.41 -7.75 -2.52
C ASN A 245 -13.87 -7.50 -2.05
N GLU A 246 -14.13 -7.61 -0.73
CA GLU A 246 -15.45 -7.45 -0.11
C GLU A 246 -15.41 -6.33 0.95
N PRO A 247 -15.05 -5.08 0.56
CA PRO A 247 -14.78 -4.02 1.55
C PRO A 247 -16.00 -3.64 2.39
N GLU A 248 -17.23 -3.65 1.82
CA GLU A 248 -18.44 -3.36 2.58
C GLU A 248 -18.76 -4.45 3.62
N LEU A 249 -18.43 -5.74 3.32
CA LEU A 249 -18.54 -6.82 4.30
C LEU A 249 -17.56 -6.56 5.45
N ALA A 250 -16.30 -6.27 5.17
CA ALA A 250 -15.28 -6.01 6.19
C ALA A 250 -15.66 -4.78 7.06
N GLN A 251 -16.12 -3.68 6.46
CA GLN A 251 -16.58 -2.49 7.18
C GLN A 251 -17.73 -2.82 8.15
N ARG A 252 -18.68 -3.64 7.72
CA ARG A 252 -19.81 -4.08 8.52
C ARG A 252 -19.35 -4.89 9.75
N LEU A 253 -18.42 -5.85 9.54
CA LEU A 253 -17.88 -6.67 10.62
C LEU A 253 -17.09 -5.85 11.63
N ILE A 254 -16.29 -4.88 11.18
CA ILE A 254 -15.56 -3.96 12.05
C ILE A 254 -16.52 -3.09 12.89
N ALA A 255 -17.65 -2.68 12.32
CA ALA A 255 -18.65 -1.90 13.05
C ALA A 255 -19.36 -2.72 14.15
N GLU A 256 -19.42 -4.05 14.03
CA GLU A 256 -20.03 -4.95 15.02
C GLU A 256 -19.14 -5.14 16.26
N ILE A 257 -17.84 -4.91 16.19
CA ILE A 257 -16.88 -5.11 17.29
C ILE A 257 -16.47 -3.82 18.01
N LYS A 258 -16.91 -2.67 17.51
CA LYS A 258 -16.76 -1.34 18.16
C LYS A 258 -17.92 -1.03 19.07
#